data_fa9ab339ff461463b0bea8595595b4e8
#
_entry.id   fa9ab339ff461463b0bea8595595b4e8
#
_cell.length_a   1.000
_cell.length_b   1.000
_cell.length_c   1.000
_cell.angle_alpha   90.00
_cell.angle_beta   90.00
_cell.angle_gamma   90.00
#
_symmetry.space_group_name_H-M   'P 1'
#
loop_
_entity.id
_entity.type
_entity.pdbx_description
1 polymer ?
#
loop_
_entity_poly.entity_id
_entity_poly.type
_entity_poly.pdbx_seq_one_letter_code
_entity_poly.pdbx_strand_id
1 'polypeptide(L)'
;MIMEGAEPFFLPGGSMGVLLVHGFTGLPAELSMMGEYLQQRGCTVLGVRLAGHGTTVEDMSRMTAEDWLDSVRDGYALLRGSCERVVVAGH
;
A
#
# COMPACT_ATOMS: atom_id res chain seq x y z
N MET A 1 13.24 11.32 -3.69
CA MET A 1 13.92 10.21 -3.00
C MET A 1 13.01 9.57 -1.98
N ILE A 2 12.97 8.25 -1.97
CA ILE A 2 12.14 7.50 -1.02
C ILE A 2 13.00 7.05 0.15
N MET A 3 12.56 7.32 1.38
CA MET A 3 13.29 6.94 2.59
C MET A 3 13.27 5.44 2.79
N GLU A 4 14.28 4.91 3.47
CA GLU A 4 14.32 3.50 3.83
C GLU A 4 13.09 3.12 4.65
N GLY A 5 12.49 1.99 4.33
CA GLY A 5 11.26 1.54 4.96
C GLY A 5 9.99 2.15 4.37
N ALA A 6 10.13 3.04 3.39
CA ALA A 6 8.99 3.71 2.77
C ALA A 6 8.56 3.05 1.46
N GLU A 7 9.29 2.06 0.99
CA GLU A 7 8.97 1.40 -0.27
C GLU A 7 7.65 0.63 -0.16
N PRO A 8 6.84 0.62 -1.22
CA PRO A 8 5.69 -0.28 -1.26
C PRO A 8 6.19 -1.73 -1.25
N PHE A 9 5.34 -2.65 -0.83
CA PHE A 9 5.70 -4.07 -0.83
C PHE A 9 4.59 -4.90 -1.44
N PHE A 10 4.97 -6.03 -2.03
CA PHE A 10 4.03 -6.96 -2.65
C PHE A 10 4.36 -8.38 -2.21
N LEU A 11 3.36 -9.07 -1.68
CA LEU A 11 3.50 -10.44 -1.21
C LEU A 11 2.52 -11.32 -1.98
N PRO A 12 3.00 -12.11 -2.94
CA PRO A 12 2.09 -12.93 -3.74
C PRO A 12 1.47 -14.06 -2.92
N GLY A 13 0.24 -14.41 -3.26
CA GLY A 13 -0.50 -15.46 -2.58
C GLY A 13 -1.67 -15.94 -3.42
N GLY A 14 -2.84 -16.09 -2.82
CA GLY A 14 -4.02 -16.63 -3.48
C GLY A 14 -4.86 -15.57 -4.17
N SER A 15 -6.12 -15.93 -4.46
CA SER A 15 -7.05 -15.10 -5.23
C SER A 15 -7.67 -13.96 -4.42
N MET A 16 -7.53 -13.98 -3.10
CA MET A 16 -7.97 -12.87 -2.25
C MET A 16 -6.84 -11.84 -2.15
N GLY A 17 -7.08 -10.66 -2.67
CA GLY A 17 -6.11 -9.57 -2.59
C GLY A 17 -6.44 -8.62 -1.43
N VAL A 18 -5.42 -8.20 -0.70
CA VAL A 18 -5.57 -7.21 0.37
C VAL A 18 -4.66 -6.04 0.06
N LEU A 19 -5.27 -4.86 -0.07
CA LEU A 19 -4.55 -3.61 -0.27
C LEU A 19 -4.43 -2.95 1.10
N LEU A 20 -3.20 -2.85 1.61
CA LEU A 20 -2.93 -2.20 2.88
C LEU A 20 -2.53 -0.75 2.65
N VAL A 21 -3.21 0.17 3.32
CA VAL A 21 -2.96 1.60 3.18
C VAL A 21 -2.54 2.13 4.55
N HIS A 22 -1.34 2.73 4.60
CA HIS A 22 -0.82 3.27 5.86
C HIS A 22 -1.52 4.59 6.23
N GLY A 23 -1.31 5.05 7.47
CA GLY A 23 -1.85 6.30 7.96
C GLY A 23 -1.25 7.50 7.24
N PHE A 24 -1.81 8.68 7.49
CA PHE A 24 -1.49 9.91 6.77
C PHE A 24 0.02 10.19 6.66
N THR A 25 0.75 10.07 7.74
CA THR A 25 2.20 10.28 7.73
C THR A 25 2.98 8.99 7.91
N GLY A 26 2.30 7.84 7.81
CA GLY A 26 2.92 6.54 8.02
C GLY A 26 3.67 6.04 6.81
N LEU A 27 4.29 4.88 6.96
CA LEU A 27 5.08 4.23 5.92
C LEU A 27 4.57 2.81 5.70
N PRO A 28 4.66 2.27 4.47
CA PRO A 28 4.24 0.89 4.20
C PRO A 28 4.88 -0.14 5.12
N ALA A 29 6.13 0.09 5.54
CA ALA A 29 6.85 -0.84 6.41
C ALA A 29 6.12 -1.07 7.75
N GLU A 30 5.31 -0.12 8.19
CA GLU A 30 4.54 -0.27 9.42
C GLU A 30 3.48 -1.37 9.33
N LEU A 31 3.09 -1.72 8.10
CA LEU A 31 2.08 -2.73 7.86
C LEU A 31 2.68 -4.07 7.41
N SER A 32 4.00 -4.17 7.31
CA SER A 32 4.64 -5.36 6.77
C SER A 32 4.34 -6.62 7.58
N MET A 33 4.28 -6.52 8.90
CA MET A 33 3.98 -7.68 9.75
C MET A 33 2.56 -8.18 9.49
N MET A 34 1.61 -7.26 9.34
CA MET A 34 0.24 -7.63 9.00
C MET A 34 0.19 -8.27 7.62
N GLY A 35 0.94 -7.71 6.67
CA GLY A 35 1.01 -8.26 5.33
C GLY A 35 1.53 -9.69 5.32
N GLU A 36 2.60 -9.96 6.05
CA GLU A 36 3.15 -11.30 6.15
C GLU A 36 2.16 -12.28 6.77
N TYR A 37 1.44 -11.85 7.79
CA TYR A 37 0.42 -12.67 8.43
C TYR A 37 -0.68 -13.05 7.43
N LEU A 38 -1.14 -12.07 6.67
CA LEU A 38 -2.20 -12.30 5.68
C LEU A 38 -1.71 -13.20 4.54
N GLN A 39 -0.47 -13.04 4.10
CA GLN A 39 0.10 -13.89 3.07
C GLN A 39 0.17 -15.35 3.53
N GLN A 40 0.54 -15.58 4.76
CA GLN A 40 0.61 -16.93 5.33
C GLN A 40 -0.78 -17.59 5.36
N ARG A 41 -1.83 -16.78 5.34
CA ARG A 41 -3.21 -17.26 5.28
C ARG A 41 -3.75 -17.36 3.87
N GLY A 42 -2.91 -17.23 2.88
CA GLY A 42 -3.27 -17.43 1.48
C GLY A 42 -3.67 -16.18 0.72
N CYS A 43 -3.45 -14.99 1.28
CA CYS A 43 -3.78 -13.75 0.61
C CYS A 43 -2.61 -13.23 -0.22
N THR A 44 -2.94 -12.52 -1.30
CA THR A 44 -1.98 -11.68 -2.01
C THR A 44 -2.06 -10.29 -1.38
N VAL A 45 -0.94 -9.73 -0.98
CA VAL A 45 -0.92 -8.47 -0.23
C VAL A 45 -0.11 -7.41 -0.95
N LEU A 46 -0.65 -6.22 -1.07
CA LEU A 46 0.06 -5.06 -1.58
C LEU A 46 -0.03 -3.94 -0.56
N GLY A 47 1.12 -3.51 -0.05
CA GLY A 47 1.22 -2.34 0.81
C GLY A 47 1.63 -1.16 -0.05
N VAL A 48 0.76 -0.17 -0.21
CA VAL A 48 1.04 0.95 -1.08
C VAL A 48 1.75 2.09 -0.34
N ARG A 49 2.56 2.82 -1.08
CA ARG A 49 3.11 4.09 -0.63
C ARG A 49 2.25 5.20 -1.22
N LEU A 50 1.62 5.98 -0.37
CA LEU A 50 0.84 7.12 -0.85
C LEU A 50 1.76 8.20 -1.41
N ALA A 51 1.30 8.93 -2.41
CA ALA A 51 2.11 9.96 -3.05
C ALA A 51 2.68 10.94 -2.03
N GLY A 52 3.96 11.23 -2.12
CA GLY A 52 4.67 12.15 -1.21
C GLY A 52 5.08 11.56 0.11
N HIS A 53 4.52 10.41 0.51
CA HIS A 53 4.88 9.77 1.79
C HIS A 53 6.26 9.12 1.69
N GLY A 54 7.03 9.24 2.78
CA GLY A 54 8.36 8.64 2.84
C GLY A 54 9.40 9.37 2.00
N THR A 55 9.12 10.59 1.57
CA THR A 55 10.07 11.41 0.83
C THR A 55 10.49 12.60 1.68
N THR A 56 10.12 13.82 1.32
CA THR A 56 10.46 15.01 2.10
C THR A 56 9.20 15.71 2.58
N VAL A 57 9.36 16.61 3.55
CA VAL A 57 8.23 17.43 4.00
C VAL A 57 7.70 18.28 2.85
N GLU A 58 8.58 18.78 2.01
CA GLU A 58 8.21 19.58 0.86
C GLU A 58 7.38 18.77 -0.14
N ASP A 59 7.78 17.53 -0.40
CA ASP A 59 7.02 16.65 -1.29
C ASP A 59 5.65 16.36 -0.71
N MET A 60 5.59 16.05 0.59
CA MET A 60 4.32 15.79 1.27
C MET A 60 3.39 17.00 1.19
N SER A 61 3.92 18.20 1.41
CA SER A 61 3.11 19.42 1.42
C SER A 61 2.57 19.80 0.04
N ARG A 62 3.20 19.29 -1.03
CA ARG A 62 2.75 19.56 -2.40
C ARG A 62 1.68 18.58 -2.86
N MET A 63 1.47 17.49 -2.12
CA MET A 63 0.49 16.49 -2.50
C MET A 63 -0.92 16.90 -2.07
N THR A 64 -1.90 16.49 -2.87
CA THR A 64 -3.30 16.71 -2.57
C THR A 64 -3.95 15.40 -2.14
N ALA A 65 -5.17 15.49 -1.59
CA ALA A 65 -5.93 14.29 -1.27
C ALA A 65 -6.17 13.44 -2.53
N GLU A 66 -6.28 14.07 -3.68
CA GLU A 66 -6.48 13.36 -4.93
C GLU A 66 -5.23 12.59 -5.35
N ASP A 67 -4.03 13.14 -5.11
CA ASP A 67 -2.79 12.43 -5.37
C ASP A 67 -2.70 11.16 -4.52
N TRP A 68 -3.10 11.26 -3.25
CA TRP A 68 -3.11 10.09 -2.37
C TRP A 68 -4.15 9.06 -2.82
N LEU A 69 -5.33 9.53 -3.24
CA LEU A 69 -6.38 8.65 -3.72
C LEU A 69 -5.95 7.92 -4.99
N ASP A 70 -5.23 8.60 -5.87
CA ASP A 70 -4.69 7.97 -7.07
C ASP A 70 -3.71 6.85 -6.74
N SER A 71 -2.89 7.02 -5.69
CA SER A 71 -1.99 5.96 -5.22
C SER A 71 -2.78 4.71 -4.81
N VAL A 72 -3.90 4.91 -4.13
CA VAL A 72 -4.77 3.80 -3.71
C VAL A 72 -5.44 3.14 -4.92
N ARG A 73 -5.93 3.95 -5.85
CA ARG A 73 -6.56 3.43 -7.07
C ARG A 73 -5.60 2.60 -7.91
N ASP A 74 -4.35 3.05 -8.04
CA ASP A 74 -3.35 2.30 -8.77
C ASP A 74 -3.06 0.95 -8.12
N GLY A 75 -2.94 0.94 -6.78
CA GLY A 75 -2.73 -0.30 -6.05
C GLY A 75 -3.91 -1.25 -6.20
N TYR A 76 -5.12 -0.73 -6.12
CA TYR A 76 -6.33 -1.53 -6.30
C TYR A 76 -6.36 -2.15 -7.70
N ALA A 77 -6.06 -1.36 -8.73
CA ALA A 77 -6.04 -1.85 -10.11
C ALA A 77 -5.01 -2.96 -10.30
N LEU A 78 -3.84 -2.83 -9.68
CA LEU A 78 -2.81 -3.87 -9.74
C LEU A 78 -3.31 -5.17 -9.15
N LEU A 79 -3.94 -5.12 -7.99
CA LEU A 79 -4.46 -6.34 -7.35
C LEU A 79 -5.62 -6.95 -8.14
N ARG A 80 -6.49 -6.12 -8.70
CA ARG A 80 -7.62 -6.62 -9.49
C ARG A 80 -7.15 -7.38 -10.73
N GLY A 81 -5.96 -7.07 -11.21
CA GLY A 81 -5.39 -7.77 -12.37
C GLY A 81 -5.01 -9.21 -12.08
N SER A 82 -4.79 -9.58 -10.81
CA SER A 82 -4.33 -10.92 -10.43
C SER A 82 -5.19 -11.58 -9.37
N CYS A 83 -6.16 -10.89 -8.79
CA CYS A 83 -6.98 -11.42 -7.71
C CYS A 83 -8.46 -11.36 -8.07
N GLU A 84 -9.21 -12.38 -7.65
CA GLU A 84 -10.66 -12.42 -7.86
C GLU A 84 -11.38 -11.42 -6.97
N ARG A 85 -10.89 -11.24 -5.75
CA ARG A 85 -11.46 -10.32 -4.77
C ARG A 85 -10.37 -9.44 -4.21
N VAL A 86 -10.68 -8.17 -3.98
CA VAL A 86 -9.73 -7.24 -3.38
C VAL A 86 -10.42 -6.51 -2.23
N VAL A 87 -9.78 -6.52 -1.08
CA VAL A 87 -10.23 -5.81 0.11
C VAL A 87 -9.21 -4.71 0.40
N VAL A 88 -9.70 -3.53 0.76
CA VAL A 88 -8.84 -2.41 1.14
C VAL A 88 -8.89 -2.27 2.66
N ALA A 89 -7.72 -2.31 3.29
CA ALA A 89 -7.60 -2.16 4.73
C ALA A 89 -6.72 -0.95 5.03
N GLY A 90 -7.28 0.02 5.76
CA GLY A 90 -6.57 1.22 6.15
C GLY A 90 -6.12 1.17 7.60
N HIS A 91 -5.11 1.97 7.88
CA HIS A 91 -4.60 2.10 9.24
C HIS A 91 -4.77 3.53 9.73
#